data_293ee598503d458150acd138cc5274e7
#
_entry.id   293ee598503d458150acd138cc5274e7
#
_cell.length_a   1.000
_cell.length_b   1.000
_cell.length_c   1.000
_cell.angle_alpha   90.00
_cell.angle_beta   90.00
_cell.angle_gamma   90.00
#
_symmetry.space_group_name_H-M   'P 1'
#
loop_
_entity.id
_entity.type
_entity.pdbx_description
1 polymer ?
#
loop_
_entity_poly.entity_id
_entity_poly.type
_entity_poly.pdbx_seq_one_letter_code
_entity_poly.pdbx_strand_id
1 'polypeptide(L)'
;MEIFGILWQEVIMRPMINSLALLYQLLFSNFGLSIIVFTVLIRLAMIPLTVRQTRQMKKMQGIQPKLKAIQEKYKGKAGDARRQMSSETMGLYKQAGVSPVGCLGPMIIQMPIWIGFYRAILRTMPSTPEGTANLSDLFYSWNPAIASVPFDSHFIGLSLVDLVSAAAMPFNYALPVLVGASMFLQQKMTTNPTSDPRQKQTNQMMLWMMPIMFGAFTWQFPAGLA
;
A
#
# COMPACT_ATOMS: atom_id res chain seq x y z
N MET A 1 9.26 22.88 -7.05
CA MET A 1 9.44 21.40 -7.01
C MET A 1 10.46 20.96 -5.98
N GLU A 2 11.43 21.78 -5.64
CA GLU A 2 12.50 21.46 -4.65
C GLU A 2 11.95 21.21 -3.24
N ILE A 3 11.03 22.03 -2.75
CA ILE A 3 10.44 21.89 -1.40
C ILE A 3 9.75 20.52 -1.22
N PHE A 4 9.05 20.04 -2.25
CA PHE A 4 8.43 18.73 -2.21
C PHE A 4 9.46 17.59 -2.14
N GLY A 5 10.58 17.74 -2.86
CA GLY A 5 11.70 16.79 -2.82
C GLY A 5 12.35 16.73 -1.44
N ILE A 6 12.60 17.89 -0.82
CA ILE A 6 13.18 17.97 0.52
C ILE A 6 12.23 17.37 1.57
N LEU A 7 10.93 17.72 1.53
CA LEU A 7 9.93 17.15 2.43
C LEU A 7 9.83 15.63 2.26
N TRP A 8 9.84 15.13 1.03
CA TRP A 8 9.83 13.71 0.75
C TRP A 8 11.05 13.00 1.35
N GLN A 9 12.22 13.58 1.18
CA GLN A 9 13.47 13.00 1.68
C GLN A 9 13.54 13.03 3.21
N GLU A 10 13.24 14.16 3.83
CA GLU A 10 13.36 14.34 5.29
C GLU A 10 12.24 13.63 6.07
N VAL A 11 11.00 13.65 5.57
CA VAL A 11 9.85 13.14 6.32
C VAL A 11 9.57 11.67 6.05
N ILE A 12 9.89 11.17 4.86
CA ILE A 12 9.58 9.78 4.47
C ILE A 12 10.84 8.95 4.34
N MET A 13 11.78 9.36 3.51
CA MET A 13 12.92 8.52 3.14
C MET A 13 13.91 8.32 4.30
N ARG A 14 14.36 9.39 4.92
CA ARG A 14 15.31 9.33 6.04
C ARG A 14 14.80 8.52 7.22
N PRO A 15 13.58 8.76 7.75
CA PRO A 15 13.06 7.94 8.84
C PRO A 15 12.94 6.46 8.49
N MET A 16 12.51 6.15 7.25
CA MET A 16 12.37 4.74 6.81
C MET A 16 13.72 4.04 6.72
N ILE A 17 14.71 4.66 6.09
CA ILE A 17 16.07 4.11 5.95
C ILE A 17 16.70 3.90 7.33
N ASN A 18 16.63 4.91 8.19
CA ASN A 18 17.21 4.85 9.54
C ASN A 18 16.53 3.79 10.42
N SER A 19 15.22 3.65 10.32
CA SER A 19 14.49 2.63 11.07
C SER A 19 14.81 1.22 10.59
N LEU A 20 14.89 1.01 9.26
CA LEU A 20 15.30 -0.28 8.69
C LEU A 20 16.73 -0.65 9.11
N ALA A 21 17.66 0.30 9.04
CA ALA A 21 19.04 0.08 9.42
C ALA A 21 19.20 -0.21 10.94
N LEU A 22 18.46 0.51 11.78
CA LEU A 22 18.42 0.24 13.21
C LEU A 22 17.89 -1.17 13.51
N LEU A 23 16.79 -1.57 12.86
CA LEU A 23 16.23 -2.90 12.99
C LEU A 23 17.19 -3.98 12.49
N TYR A 24 17.96 -3.71 11.44
CA TYR A 24 18.99 -4.62 10.95
C TYR A 24 20.01 -4.95 12.04
N GLN A 25 20.51 -3.96 12.78
CA GLN A 25 21.41 -4.19 13.88
C GLN A 25 20.75 -4.94 15.04
N LEU A 26 19.50 -4.59 15.38
CA LEU A 26 18.78 -5.22 16.48
C LEU A 26 18.37 -6.68 16.17
N LEU A 27 18.21 -7.03 14.88
CA LEU A 27 17.72 -8.32 14.42
C LEU A 27 18.83 -9.18 13.80
N PHE A 28 19.95 -9.28 14.49
CA PHE A 28 21.08 -10.18 14.13
C PHE A 28 21.63 -9.95 12.72
N SER A 29 21.66 -8.71 12.25
CA SER A 29 22.08 -8.34 10.89
C SER A 29 21.32 -9.07 9.79
N ASN A 30 20.02 -9.30 9.99
CA ASN A 30 19.15 -9.94 9.03
C ASN A 30 18.19 -8.93 8.42
N PHE A 31 18.43 -8.56 7.15
CA PHE A 31 17.67 -7.49 6.50
C PHE A 31 16.23 -7.92 6.17
N GLY A 32 16.00 -9.17 5.79
CA GLY A 32 14.64 -9.68 5.54
C GLY A 32 13.77 -9.64 6.79
N LEU A 33 14.34 -10.03 7.94
CA LEU A 33 13.63 -9.92 9.22
C LEU A 33 13.34 -8.45 9.57
N SER A 34 14.27 -7.55 9.27
CA SER A 34 14.08 -6.11 9.46
C SER A 34 12.92 -5.55 8.63
N ILE A 35 12.79 -5.97 7.37
CA ILE A 35 11.65 -5.61 6.51
C ILE A 35 10.33 -6.09 7.12
N ILE A 36 10.27 -7.34 7.58
CA ILE A 36 9.05 -7.92 8.18
C ILE A 36 8.67 -7.14 9.44
N VAL A 37 9.60 -6.96 10.37
CA VAL A 37 9.33 -6.25 11.63
C VAL A 37 8.95 -4.79 11.37
N PHE A 38 9.66 -4.11 10.48
CA PHE A 38 9.34 -2.73 10.10
C PHE A 38 7.95 -2.60 9.49
N THR A 39 7.57 -3.54 8.61
CA THR A 39 6.24 -3.60 8.02
C THR A 39 5.16 -3.76 9.11
N VAL A 40 5.38 -4.65 10.07
CA VAL A 40 4.46 -4.84 11.19
C VAL A 40 4.34 -3.57 12.03
N LEU A 41 5.45 -2.91 12.35
CA LEU A 41 5.46 -1.66 13.12
C LEU A 41 4.69 -0.54 12.41
N ILE A 42 4.91 -0.34 11.11
CA ILE A 42 4.13 0.63 10.31
C ILE A 42 2.63 0.27 10.34
N ARG A 43 2.28 -0.99 10.15
CA ARG A 43 0.89 -1.44 10.19
C ARG A 43 0.24 -1.17 11.54
N LEU A 44 0.95 -1.44 12.63
CA LEU A 44 0.48 -1.15 14.00
C LEU A 44 0.27 0.36 14.20
N ALA A 45 1.24 1.17 13.81
CA ALA A 45 1.13 2.64 13.89
C ALA A 45 -0.04 3.19 13.06
N MET A 46 -0.38 2.53 11.95
CA MET A 46 -1.49 2.92 11.07
C MET A 46 -2.86 2.39 11.50
N ILE A 47 -2.96 1.52 12.51
CA ILE A 47 -4.25 0.96 12.98
C ILE A 47 -5.30 2.05 13.24
N PRO A 48 -5.04 3.12 14.03
CA PRO A 48 -6.05 4.12 14.32
C PRO A 48 -6.57 4.83 13.07
N LEU A 49 -5.68 5.06 12.11
CA LEU A 49 -6.02 5.66 10.82
C LEU A 49 -6.87 4.70 9.97
N THR A 50 -6.44 3.45 9.86
CA THR A 50 -7.14 2.40 9.10
C THR A 50 -8.55 2.14 9.65
N VAL A 51 -8.71 2.12 10.98
CA VAL A 51 -10.02 1.97 11.61
C VAL A 51 -10.96 3.14 11.25
N ARG A 52 -10.47 4.38 11.28
CA ARG A 52 -11.25 5.55 10.87
C ARG A 52 -11.68 5.45 9.41
N GLN A 53 -10.77 5.08 8.52
CA GLN A 53 -11.03 4.90 7.09
C GLN A 53 -12.07 3.80 6.85
N THR A 54 -11.94 2.65 7.51
CA THR A 54 -12.88 1.53 7.40
C THR A 54 -14.29 1.92 7.89
N ARG A 55 -14.39 2.70 8.96
CA ARG A 55 -15.68 3.24 9.44
C ARG A 55 -16.33 4.16 8.40
N GLN A 56 -15.56 5.02 7.75
CA GLN A 56 -16.08 5.88 6.69
C GLN A 56 -16.54 5.07 5.47
N MET A 57 -15.78 4.05 5.06
CA MET A 57 -16.18 3.13 4.00
C MET A 57 -17.49 2.40 4.32
N LYS A 58 -17.67 1.91 5.54
CA LYS A 58 -18.92 1.28 5.98
C LYS A 58 -20.11 2.24 5.92
N LYS A 59 -19.95 3.49 6.36
CA LYS A 59 -20.99 4.52 6.24
C LYS A 59 -21.35 4.78 4.77
N MET A 60 -20.35 4.89 3.89
CA MET A 60 -20.54 5.06 2.45
C MET A 60 -21.35 3.91 1.86
N GLN A 61 -21.05 2.67 2.24
CA GLN A 61 -21.79 1.49 1.80
C GLN A 61 -23.25 1.53 2.27
N GLY A 62 -23.52 2.01 3.47
CA GLY A 62 -24.88 2.15 4.00
C GLY A 62 -25.77 3.12 3.22
N ILE A 63 -25.19 4.12 2.54
CA ILE A 63 -25.96 5.08 1.71
C ILE A 63 -26.05 4.69 0.24
N GLN A 64 -25.35 3.63 -0.19
CA GLN A 64 -25.40 3.17 -1.59
C GLN A 64 -26.81 2.93 -2.14
N PRO A 65 -27.75 2.28 -1.42
CA PRO A 65 -29.12 2.09 -1.95
C PRO A 65 -29.83 3.43 -2.20
N LYS A 66 -29.65 4.42 -1.31
CA LYS A 66 -30.21 5.77 -1.51
C LYS A 66 -29.57 6.49 -2.68
N LEU A 67 -28.26 6.34 -2.87
CA LEU A 67 -27.52 6.89 -3.99
C LEU A 67 -28.05 6.34 -5.34
N LYS A 68 -28.33 5.03 -5.39
CA LYS A 68 -28.92 4.39 -6.57
C LYS A 68 -30.33 4.92 -6.87
N ALA A 69 -31.16 5.06 -5.85
CA ALA A 69 -32.50 5.65 -6.02
C ALA A 69 -32.41 7.06 -6.61
N ILE A 70 -31.46 7.89 -6.19
CA ILE A 70 -31.24 9.21 -6.80
C ILE A 70 -30.79 9.05 -8.26
N GLN A 71 -29.84 8.16 -8.56
CA GLN A 71 -29.38 7.93 -9.93
C GLN A 71 -30.52 7.44 -10.87
N GLU A 72 -31.35 6.53 -10.39
CA GLU A 72 -32.51 6.04 -11.14
C GLU A 72 -33.57 7.13 -11.40
N LYS A 73 -33.83 7.98 -10.39
CA LYS A 73 -34.74 9.12 -10.51
C LYS A 73 -34.39 10.08 -11.66
N TYR A 74 -33.06 10.22 -11.90
CA TYR A 74 -32.57 11.14 -12.93
C TYR A 74 -32.05 10.45 -14.20
N LYS A 75 -32.18 9.13 -14.30
CA LYS A 75 -31.77 8.34 -15.47
C LYS A 75 -32.50 8.78 -16.72
N GLY A 76 -31.74 9.09 -17.77
CA GLY A 76 -32.29 9.51 -19.05
C GLY A 76 -32.70 10.98 -19.15
N LYS A 77 -32.50 11.77 -18.10
CA LYS A 77 -32.79 13.21 -18.11
C LYS A 77 -31.51 14.00 -18.39
N ALA A 78 -31.55 14.99 -19.28
CA ALA A 78 -30.44 15.84 -19.66
C ALA A 78 -30.58 17.27 -19.07
N GLY A 79 -29.53 18.07 -19.17
CA GLY A 79 -29.52 19.46 -18.72
C GLY A 79 -29.53 19.64 -17.20
N ASP A 80 -30.52 20.42 -16.70
CA ASP A 80 -30.62 20.78 -15.26
C ASP A 80 -30.83 19.58 -14.32
N ALA A 81 -31.36 18.47 -14.84
CA ALA A 81 -31.52 17.24 -14.07
C ALA A 81 -30.14 16.69 -13.55
N ARG A 82 -29.05 16.90 -14.29
CA ARG A 82 -27.73 16.52 -13.89
C ARG A 82 -27.21 17.34 -12.70
N ARG A 83 -27.53 18.64 -12.70
CA ARG A 83 -27.18 19.53 -11.57
C ARG A 83 -27.97 19.16 -10.32
N GLN A 84 -29.30 18.88 -10.49
CA GLN A 84 -30.14 18.44 -9.37
C GLN A 84 -29.68 17.10 -8.81
N MET A 85 -29.32 16.12 -9.63
CA MET A 85 -28.75 14.85 -9.20
C MET A 85 -27.45 15.05 -8.39
N SER A 86 -26.57 15.92 -8.87
CA SER A 86 -25.32 16.23 -8.16
C SER A 86 -25.58 16.90 -6.81
N SER A 87 -26.53 17.83 -6.75
CA SER A 87 -26.95 18.52 -5.53
C SER A 87 -27.60 17.56 -4.51
N GLU A 88 -28.54 16.71 -4.93
CA GLU A 88 -29.15 15.69 -4.06
C GLU A 88 -28.12 14.68 -3.56
N THR A 89 -27.21 14.26 -4.43
CA THR A 89 -26.10 13.35 -4.07
C THR A 89 -25.19 13.98 -3.02
N MET A 90 -24.80 15.25 -3.21
CA MET A 90 -23.97 15.97 -2.25
C MET A 90 -24.72 16.19 -0.92
N GLY A 91 -26.02 16.48 -0.98
CA GLY A 91 -26.89 16.57 0.20
C GLY A 91 -26.93 15.27 0.98
N LEU A 92 -27.06 14.13 0.29
CA LEU A 92 -27.03 12.81 0.92
C LEU A 92 -25.69 12.52 1.61
N TYR A 93 -24.56 12.86 0.98
CA TYR A 93 -23.23 12.72 1.60
C TYR A 93 -23.09 13.56 2.85
N LYS A 94 -23.55 14.82 2.82
CA LYS A 94 -23.52 15.72 3.99
C LYS A 94 -24.38 15.18 5.13
N GLN A 95 -25.60 14.72 4.84
CA GLN A 95 -26.50 14.13 5.85
C GLN A 95 -25.94 12.86 6.50
N ALA A 96 -25.25 12.03 5.72
CA ALA A 96 -24.58 10.83 6.23
C ALA A 96 -23.25 11.08 6.94
N GLY A 97 -22.75 12.34 6.91
CA GLY A 97 -21.46 12.69 7.46
C GLY A 97 -20.30 11.95 6.78
N VAL A 98 -20.39 11.75 5.45
CA VAL A 98 -19.40 11.03 4.63
C VAL A 98 -18.87 11.96 3.57
N SER A 99 -17.55 11.95 3.38
CA SER A 99 -16.94 12.65 2.27
C SER A 99 -16.75 11.71 1.06
N PRO A 100 -17.12 12.12 -0.17
CA PRO A 100 -16.82 11.32 -1.36
C PRO A 100 -15.31 11.11 -1.57
N VAL A 101 -14.49 12.08 -1.14
CA VAL A 101 -13.02 11.98 -1.14
C VAL A 101 -12.52 11.02 -0.06
N GLY A 102 -13.28 10.80 1.01
CA GLY A 102 -12.93 9.87 2.09
C GLY A 102 -12.81 8.41 1.63
N CYS A 103 -13.45 8.05 0.52
CA CYS A 103 -13.30 6.73 -0.10
C CYS A 103 -11.91 6.54 -0.74
N LEU A 104 -11.28 7.62 -1.23
CA LEU A 104 -9.92 7.62 -1.78
C LEU A 104 -8.84 7.82 -0.71
N GLY A 105 -9.24 8.21 0.51
CA GLY A 105 -8.32 8.49 1.62
C GLY A 105 -7.29 7.38 1.87
N PRO A 106 -7.69 6.10 1.93
CA PRO A 106 -6.73 4.99 2.09
C PRO A 106 -5.69 4.96 0.99
N MET A 107 -6.08 5.14 -0.25
CA MET A 107 -5.18 5.11 -1.40
C MET A 107 -4.20 6.28 -1.41
N ILE A 108 -4.68 7.49 -1.09
CA ILE A 108 -3.85 8.71 -1.08
C ILE A 108 -2.75 8.61 0.00
N ILE A 109 -3.07 8.05 1.16
CA ILE A 109 -2.10 7.90 2.26
C ILE A 109 -1.19 6.70 2.04
N GLN A 110 -1.71 5.61 1.51
CA GLN A 110 -0.96 4.37 1.29
C GLN A 110 0.09 4.51 0.19
N MET A 111 -0.18 5.27 -0.88
CA MET A 111 0.73 5.39 -2.02
C MET A 111 2.09 6.01 -1.64
N PRO A 112 2.16 7.15 -0.92
CA PRO A 112 3.44 7.69 -0.46
C PRO A 112 4.23 6.72 0.42
N ILE A 113 3.55 5.99 1.30
CA ILE A 113 4.18 5.01 2.19
C ILE A 113 4.76 3.86 1.37
N TRP A 114 4.01 3.33 0.42
CA TRP A 114 4.45 2.23 -0.44
C TRP A 114 5.64 2.64 -1.32
N ILE A 115 5.55 3.81 -1.99
CA ILE A 115 6.65 4.34 -2.81
C ILE A 115 7.89 4.63 -1.96
N GLY A 116 7.70 5.21 -0.76
CA GLY A 116 8.78 5.48 0.18
C GLY A 116 9.46 4.19 0.63
N PHE A 117 8.70 3.18 0.98
CA PHE A 117 9.21 1.89 1.41
C PHE A 117 9.96 1.16 0.28
N TYR A 118 9.39 1.11 -0.91
CA TYR A 118 10.05 0.59 -2.10
C TYR A 118 11.41 1.26 -2.35
N ARG A 119 11.44 2.58 -2.37
CA ARG A 119 12.68 3.35 -2.56
C ARG A 119 13.65 3.18 -1.39
N ALA A 120 13.16 3.05 -0.16
CA ALA A 120 14.01 2.80 1.01
C ALA A 120 14.72 1.45 0.89
N ILE A 121 14.01 0.37 0.55
CA ILE A 121 14.61 -0.95 0.33
C ILE A 121 15.68 -0.89 -0.75
N LEU A 122 15.39 -0.30 -1.92
CA LEU A 122 16.36 -0.21 -3.01
C LEU A 122 17.59 0.63 -2.65
N ARG A 123 17.42 1.69 -1.85
CA ARG A 123 18.54 2.55 -1.43
C ARG A 123 19.37 1.95 -0.31
N THR A 124 18.79 1.13 0.55
CA THR A 124 19.55 0.47 1.64
C THR A 124 20.42 -0.67 1.14
N MET A 125 20.20 -1.16 -0.07
CA MET A 125 20.97 -2.25 -0.69
C MET A 125 21.57 -1.79 -2.02
N PRO A 126 22.50 -0.81 -2.01
CA PRO A 126 23.10 -0.33 -3.24
C PRO A 126 24.05 -1.37 -3.83
N SER A 127 23.99 -1.54 -5.14
CA SER A 127 24.89 -2.41 -5.90
C SER A 127 26.16 -1.69 -6.37
N THR A 128 26.28 -0.38 -6.11
CA THR A 128 27.41 0.44 -6.56
C THR A 128 28.07 1.18 -5.40
N PRO A 129 29.41 1.45 -5.47
CA PRO A 129 30.12 2.23 -4.45
C PRO A 129 29.55 3.65 -4.26
N GLU A 130 29.09 4.29 -5.35
CA GLU A 130 28.45 5.60 -5.29
C GLU A 130 27.11 5.55 -4.55
N GLY A 131 26.37 4.46 -4.73
CA GLY A 131 25.13 4.21 -3.99
C GLY A 131 25.36 4.08 -2.49
N THR A 132 26.46 3.44 -2.08
CA THR A 132 26.85 3.33 -0.67
C THR A 132 27.22 4.68 -0.06
N ALA A 133 27.95 5.53 -0.79
CA ALA A 133 28.26 6.88 -0.34
C ALA A 133 27.01 7.72 -0.16
N ASN A 134 26.11 7.72 -1.15
CA ASN A 134 24.81 8.41 -1.09
C ASN A 134 23.91 7.88 0.03
N LEU A 135 24.03 6.61 0.40
CA LEU A 135 23.29 6.03 1.51
C LEU A 135 23.80 6.58 2.84
N SER A 136 25.12 6.73 3.01
CA SER A 136 25.69 7.25 4.26
C SER A 136 25.21 8.66 4.58
N ASP A 137 24.97 9.51 3.57
CA ASP A 137 24.44 10.87 3.75
C ASP A 137 22.98 10.90 4.24
N LEU A 138 22.25 9.81 4.10
CA LEU A 138 20.87 9.69 4.54
C LEU A 138 20.74 9.24 6.00
N PHE A 139 21.83 8.76 6.60
CA PHE A 139 21.78 8.37 8.00
C PHE A 139 21.75 9.58 8.94
N TYR A 140 21.08 9.40 10.06
CA TYR A 140 21.22 10.32 11.18
C TYR A 140 22.56 10.08 11.89
N SER A 141 23.20 11.15 12.34
CA SER A 141 24.53 11.10 13.00
C SER A 141 24.55 10.22 14.25
N TRP A 142 23.40 10.01 14.88
CA TRP A 142 23.27 9.15 16.06
C TRP A 142 23.04 7.67 15.72
N ASN A 143 22.80 7.32 14.44
CA ASN A 143 22.47 5.95 14.07
C ASN A 143 23.73 5.10 13.94
N PRO A 144 23.92 4.09 14.83
CA PRO A 144 25.11 3.26 14.78
C PRO A 144 25.19 2.33 13.56
N ALA A 145 24.06 2.15 12.85
CA ALA A 145 23.97 1.26 11.69
C ALA A 145 24.80 1.73 10.48
N ILE A 146 25.29 2.97 10.49
CA ILE A 146 26.20 3.48 9.45
C ILE A 146 27.46 2.62 9.31
N ALA A 147 27.93 2.04 10.40
CA ALA A 147 29.11 1.16 10.42
C ALA A 147 28.86 -0.23 9.81
N SER A 148 27.59 -0.59 9.59
CA SER A 148 27.18 -1.90 9.08
C SER A 148 26.88 -1.90 7.56
N VAL A 149 27.16 -0.81 6.88
CA VAL A 149 27.00 -0.69 5.42
C VAL A 149 28.21 -1.34 4.73
N PRO A 150 28.02 -2.17 3.68
CA PRO A 150 26.77 -2.59 3.04
C PRO A 150 26.00 -3.66 3.82
N PHE A 151 24.66 -3.60 3.78
CA PHE A 151 23.81 -4.59 4.43
C PHE A 151 23.78 -5.90 3.65
N ASP A 152 23.66 -7.02 4.35
CA ASP A 152 23.45 -8.31 3.71
C ASP A 152 22.03 -8.36 3.10
N SER A 153 21.99 -8.53 1.79
CA SER A 153 20.74 -8.58 1.01
C SER A 153 20.14 -9.98 0.92
N HIS A 154 20.70 -10.98 1.62
CA HIS A 154 20.20 -12.36 1.56
C HIS A 154 19.28 -12.67 2.74
N PHE A 155 18.17 -13.35 2.44
CA PHE A 155 17.24 -13.85 3.43
C PHE A 155 16.76 -15.25 3.07
N ILE A 156 17.06 -16.24 3.89
CA ILE A 156 16.71 -17.67 3.69
C ILE A 156 17.15 -18.17 2.30
N GLY A 157 18.33 -17.76 1.84
CA GLY A 157 18.83 -18.13 0.51
C GLY A 157 18.22 -17.36 -0.66
N LEU A 158 17.43 -16.33 -0.40
CA LEU A 158 16.79 -15.46 -1.38
C LEU A 158 17.49 -14.10 -1.39
N SER A 159 17.90 -13.61 -2.56
CA SER A 159 18.35 -12.22 -2.72
C SER A 159 17.13 -11.29 -2.70
N LEU A 160 17.14 -10.33 -1.77
CA LEU A 160 16.04 -9.37 -1.59
C LEU A 160 16.02 -8.27 -2.67
N VAL A 161 17.13 -8.08 -3.36
CA VAL A 161 17.31 -7.06 -4.41
C VAL A 161 16.85 -7.58 -5.77
N ASP A 162 17.08 -8.87 -6.02
CA ASP A 162 16.76 -9.47 -7.30
C ASP A 162 15.25 -9.61 -7.50
N LEU A 163 14.84 -9.60 -8.77
CA LEU A 163 13.45 -9.80 -9.12
C LEU A 163 12.99 -11.20 -8.68
N VAL A 164 11.75 -11.30 -8.24
CA VAL A 164 11.14 -12.59 -7.86
C VAL A 164 11.23 -13.61 -9.01
N SER A 165 11.13 -13.14 -10.26
CA SER A 165 11.28 -14.00 -11.45
C SER A 165 12.66 -14.66 -11.57
N ALA A 166 13.71 -14.04 -11.04
CA ALA A 166 15.09 -14.54 -11.05
C ALA A 166 15.43 -15.37 -9.81
N ALA A 167 14.53 -15.43 -8.83
CA ALA A 167 14.73 -16.19 -7.61
C ALA A 167 14.79 -17.70 -7.86
N ALA A 168 15.59 -18.42 -7.07
CA ALA A 168 15.68 -19.86 -7.14
C ALA A 168 14.35 -20.54 -6.77
N MET A 169 14.10 -21.72 -7.34
CA MET A 169 12.96 -22.53 -6.92
C MET A 169 13.11 -22.93 -5.43
N PRO A 170 12.00 -22.94 -4.65
CA PRO A 170 10.60 -22.70 -5.03
C PRO A 170 10.13 -21.25 -4.91
N PHE A 171 11.00 -20.30 -4.52
CA PHE A 171 10.63 -18.92 -4.14
C PHE A 171 10.03 -18.12 -5.30
N ASN A 172 10.47 -18.34 -6.53
CA ASN A 172 9.95 -17.67 -7.73
C ASN A 172 8.45 -17.89 -7.96
N TYR A 173 7.88 -19.00 -7.47
CA TYR A 173 6.44 -19.27 -7.52
C TYR A 173 5.75 -19.09 -6.16
N ALA A 174 6.44 -19.41 -5.07
CA ALA A 174 5.89 -19.33 -3.73
C ALA A 174 5.51 -17.89 -3.35
N LEU A 175 6.36 -16.89 -3.64
CA LEU A 175 6.10 -15.49 -3.33
C LEU A 175 4.86 -14.93 -4.06
N PRO A 176 4.73 -15.06 -5.40
CA PRO A 176 3.53 -14.62 -6.11
C PRO A 176 2.25 -15.30 -5.62
N VAL A 177 2.31 -16.59 -5.31
CA VAL A 177 1.16 -17.33 -4.76
C VAL A 177 0.79 -16.85 -3.37
N LEU A 178 1.77 -16.61 -2.49
CA LEU A 178 1.52 -16.07 -1.15
C LEU A 178 0.93 -14.66 -1.20
N VAL A 179 1.46 -13.79 -2.06
CA VAL A 179 0.92 -12.44 -2.27
C VAL A 179 -0.51 -12.51 -2.79
N GLY A 180 -0.78 -13.32 -3.82
CA GLY A 180 -2.12 -13.52 -4.35
C GLY A 180 -3.10 -14.09 -3.32
N ALA A 181 -2.68 -15.10 -2.56
CA ALA A 181 -3.51 -15.72 -1.52
C ALA A 181 -3.81 -14.76 -0.37
N SER A 182 -2.81 -14.01 0.11
CA SER A 182 -3.00 -13.02 1.17
C SER A 182 -3.94 -11.90 0.72
N MET A 183 -3.79 -11.44 -0.52
CA MET A 183 -4.65 -10.42 -1.12
C MET A 183 -6.08 -10.92 -1.30
N PHE A 184 -6.26 -12.16 -1.75
CA PHE A 184 -7.58 -12.79 -1.84
C PHE A 184 -8.26 -12.86 -0.46
N LEU A 185 -7.54 -13.28 0.56
CA LEU A 185 -8.06 -13.37 1.92
C LEU A 185 -8.46 -11.99 2.44
N GLN A 186 -7.61 -10.99 2.27
CA GLN A 186 -7.90 -9.60 2.63
C GLN A 186 -9.13 -9.06 1.90
N GLN A 187 -9.23 -9.28 0.60
CA GLN A 187 -10.36 -8.85 -0.23
C GLN A 187 -11.66 -9.51 0.23
N LYS A 188 -11.63 -10.82 0.50
CA LYS A 188 -12.80 -11.56 1.00
C LYS A 188 -13.29 -11.05 2.35
N MET A 189 -12.38 -10.66 3.25
CA MET A 189 -12.73 -10.09 4.55
C MET A 189 -13.27 -8.66 4.45
N THR A 190 -12.87 -7.91 3.41
CA THR A 190 -13.26 -6.51 3.24
C THR A 190 -14.50 -6.35 2.37
N THR A 191 -14.80 -7.32 1.49
CA THR A 191 -15.95 -7.29 0.59
C THR A 191 -17.25 -7.53 1.37
N ASN A 192 -18.15 -6.56 1.31
CA ASN A 192 -19.47 -6.72 1.91
C ASN A 192 -20.47 -7.32 0.94
N PRO A 193 -21.40 -8.15 1.43
CA PRO A 193 -22.50 -8.66 0.62
C PRO A 193 -23.38 -7.50 0.14
N THR A 194 -23.67 -7.49 -1.16
CA THR A 194 -24.59 -6.55 -1.78
C THR A 194 -25.75 -7.31 -2.43
N SER A 195 -26.93 -6.76 -2.36
CA SER A 195 -28.14 -7.31 -3.00
C SER A 195 -28.23 -6.98 -4.50
N ASP A 196 -27.39 -6.06 -4.99
CA ASP A 196 -27.41 -5.68 -6.41
C ASP A 196 -26.65 -6.69 -7.27
N PRO A 197 -27.28 -7.32 -8.28
CA PRO A 197 -26.64 -8.31 -9.14
C PRO A 197 -25.42 -7.78 -9.88
N ARG A 198 -25.45 -6.54 -10.37
CA ARG A 198 -24.33 -5.92 -11.09
C ARG A 198 -23.15 -5.67 -10.19
N GLN A 199 -23.39 -5.18 -8.98
CA GLN A 199 -22.35 -4.93 -8.01
C GLN A 199 -21.79 -6.25 -7.45
N LYS A 200 -22.64 -7.28 -7.29
CA LYS A 200 -22.20 -8.62 -6.90
C LYS A 200 -21.23 -9.21 -7.94
N GLN A 201 -21.56 -9.07 -9.22
CA GLN A 201 -20.70 -9.52 -10.32
C GLN A 201 -19.35 -8.78 -10.32
N THR A 202 -19.38 -7.45 -10.18
CA THR A 202 -18.14 -6.64 -10.10
C THR A 202 -17.29 -7.02 -8.88
N ASN A 203 -17.91 -7.19 -7.71
CA ASN A 203 -17.20 -7.60 -6.50
C ASN A 203 -16.59 -9.00 -6.66
N GLN A 204 -17.30 -9.93 -7.29
CA GLN A 204 -16.79 -11.27 -7.54
C GLN A 204 -15.63 -11.26 -8.55
N MET A 205 -15.74 -10.45 -9.60
CA MET A 205 -14.66 -10.25 -10.57
C MET A 205 -13.43 -9.64 -9.89
N MET A 206 -13.59 -8.61 -9.07
CA MET A 206 -12.49 -8.02 -8.31
C MET A 206 -11.87 -9.00 -7.32
N LEU A 207 -12.68 -9.85 -6.69
CA LEU A 207 -12.22 -10.83 -5.70
C LEU A 207 -11.23 -11.85 -6.30
N TRP A 208 -11.39 -12.21 -7.56
CA TRP A 208 -10.54 -13.19 -8.25
C TRP A 208 -9.48 -12.54 -9.13
N MET A 209 -9.85 -11.55 -9.91
CA MET A 209 -8.96 -10.93 -10.89
C MET A 209 -7.83 -10.14 -10.24
N MET A 210 -8.13 -9.36 -9.19
CA MET A 210 -7.09 -8.56 -8.53
C MET A 210 -6.00 -9.41 -7.88
N PRO A 211 -6.28 -10.42 -7.04
CA PRO A 211 -5.23 -11.26 -6.47
C PRO A 211 -4.38 -11.98 -7.51
N ILE A 212 -4.99 -12.48 -8.59
CA ILE A 212 -4.25 -13.15 -9.67
C ILE A 212 -3.34 -12.14 -10.38
N MET A 213 -3.85 -10.96 -10.71
CA MET A 213 -3.10 -9.91 -11.38
C MET A 213 -1.92 -9.43 -10.52
N PHE A 214 -2.16 -9.13 -9.24
CA PHE A 214 -1.09 -8.66 -8.35
C PHE A 214 -0.10 -9.77 -7.99
N GLY A 215 -0.56 -11.02 -7.84
CA GLY A 215 0.32 -12.16 -7.69
C GLY A 215 1.27 -12.31 -8.89
N ALA A 216 0.74 -12.25 -10.12
CA ALA A 216 1.56 -12.28 -11.33
C ALA A 216 2.48 -11.04 -11.43
N PHE A 217 2.01 -9.87 -11.02
CA PHE A 217 2.81 -8.63 -11.04
C PHE A 217 3.99 -8.70 -10.06
N THR A 218 3.88 -9.49 -9.00
CA THR A 218 4.95 -9.71 -8.03
C THR A 218 6.24 -10.23 -8.68
N TRP A 219 6.17 -10.94 -9.80
CA TRP A 219 7.35 -11.39 -10.55
C TRP A 219 8.26 -10.26 -11.04
N GLN A 220 7.72 -9.06 -11.20
CA GLN A 220 8.44 -7.89 -11.68
C GLN A 220 9.02 -7.02 -10.55
N PHE A 221 8.78 -7.40 -9.30
CA PHE A 221 9.29 -6.68 -8.15
C PHE A 221 10.47 -7.39 -7.49
N PRO A 222 11.36 -6.63 -6.81
CA PRO A 222 12.37 -7.21 -5.94
C PRO A 222 11.73 -8.09 -4.86
N ALA A 223 12.40 -9.21 -4.55
CA ALA A 223 11.87 -10.17 -3.58
C ALA A 223 11.67 -9.58 -2.18
N GLY A 224 12.46 -8.57 -1.80
CA GLY A 224 12.29 -7.85 -0.54
C GLY A 224 11.03 -7.00 -0.44
N LEU A 225 10.27 -6.84 -1.55
CA LEU A 225 9.02 -6.11 -1.59
C LEU A 225 7.78 -7.03 -1.64
N ALA A 226 7.99 -8.28 -1.99
CA ALA A 226 6.96 -9.30 -2.08
C ALA A 226 6.52 -9.79 -0.70
#